data_1ac172b59d966974788553ca54ea9dd4
#
_entry.id   1ac172b59d966974788553ca54ea9dd4
#
_cell.length_a   1.000
_cell.length_b   1.000
_cell.length_c   1.000
_cell.angle_alpha   90.00
_cell.angle_beta   90.00
_cell.angle_gamma   90.00
#
_symmetry.space_group_name_H-M   'P 1'
#
loop_
_entity.id
_entity.type
_entity.pdbx_description
1 polymer ?
#
loop_
_entity_poly.entity_id
_entity_poly.type
_entity_poly.pdbx_seq_one_letter_code
_entity_poly.pdbx_strand_id
1 'polypeptide(L)'
;RSFPFVASFDHLGPFARSVADLALAYDAMQGPDADDAACTTRPIEPVTPLLAEDISGLRVAVAGGYFQKNVFPEAVEAVARVAKALNATTTIEIPEAARARAAAYIISTTEGASLHLDRLRKRPNDFDPAVRDRLIAGAMVPAPLVDRAQKFRRWYRAKVLELFKSVDVIIAPATPCIAPKLGQVTFVLDGVELPVRANIGIHTQP
;
A
#
# COMPACT_ATOMS: atom_id res chain seq x y z
N ARG A 1 -4.43 -18.00 -7.65
CA ARG A 1 -5.47 -16.96 -7.56
C ARG A 1 -5.90 -16.77 -6.11
N SER A 2 -6.14 -15.54 -5.72
CA SER A 2 -6.69 -15.21 -4.40
C SER A 2 -8.17 -14.86 -4.50
N PHE A 3 -8.86 -14.86 -3.37
CA PHE A 3 -10.22 -14.33 -3.32
C PHE A 3 -10.16 -12.80 -3.43
N PRO A 4 -10.87 -12.16 -4.38
CA PRO A 4 -10.79 -10.73 -4.58
C PRO A 4 -11.43 -9.96 -3.41
N PHE A 5 -10.85 -8.80 -3.08
CA PHE A 5 -11.43 -7.85 -2.14
C PHE A 5 -11.66 -6.49 -2.80
N VAL A 6 -10.64 -5.91 -3.40
CA VAL A 6 -10.69 -4.63 -4.11
C VAL A 6 -9.96 -4.81 -5.44
N ALA A 7 -10.68 -5.20 -6.48
CA ALA A 7 -10.09 -5.63 -7.75
C ALA A 7 -9.12 -4.62 -8.36
N SER A 8 -9.32 -3.32 -8.12
CA SER A 8 -8.46 -2.27 -8.65
C SER A 8 -7.20 -1.99 -7.81
N PHE A 9 -7.06 -2.62 -6.63
CA PHE A 9 -5.93 -2.45 -5.70
C PHE A 9 -5.30 -3.76 -5.25
N ASP A 10 -6.00 -4.89 -5.39
CA ASP A 10 -5.48 -6.18 -4.92
C ASP A 10 -4.17 -6.53 -5.61
N HIS A 11 -3.16 -6.84 -4.82
CA HIS A 11 -1.86 -7.31 -5.26
C HIS A 11 -1.42 -8.48 -4.39
N LEU A 12 -0.76 -9.44 -4.99
CA LEU A 12 -0.14 -10.56 -4.29
C LEU A 12 1.37 -10.39 -4.28
N GLY A 13 1.99 -10.76 -3.18
CA GLY A 13 3.44 -10.76 -3.06
C GLY A 13 3.90 -11.77 -2.02
N PRO A 14 5.08 -12.37 -2.19
CA PRO A 14 5.64 -13.32 -1.25
C PRO A 14 6.23 -12.61 -0.03
N PHE A 15 6.29 -13.34 1.10
CA PHE A 15 7.12 -13.02 2.24
C PHE A 15 8.19 -14.09 2.39
N ALA A 16 9.43 -13.69 2.68
CA ALA A 16 10.52 -14.63 2.90
C ALA A 16 11.51 -14.09 3.95
N ARG A 17 12.38 -14.97 4.45
CA ARG A 17 13.40 -14.61 5.43
C ARG A 17 14.69 -14.07 4.81
N SER A 18 14.86 -14.24 3.50
CA SER A 18 16.01 -13.72 2.75
C SER A 18 15.55 -13.05 1.45
N VAL A 19 16.37 -12.13 0.95
CA VAL A 19 16.14 -11.49 -0.37
C VAL A 19 16.25 -12.52 -1.49
N ALA A 20 17.13 -13.51 -1.36
CA ALA A 20 17.27 -14.59 -2.34
C ALA A 20 15.99 -15.42 -2.47
N ASP A 21 15.37 -15.80 -1.34
CA ASP A 21 14.09 -16.52 -1.36
C ASP A 21 12.96 -15.66 -1.92
N LEU A 22 12.97 -14.34 -1.64
CA LEU A 22 12.01 -13.41 -2.25
C LEU A 22 12.16 -13.36 -3.77
N ALA A 23 13.39 -13.30 -4.28
CA ALA A 23 13.66 -13.27 -5.71
C ALA A 23 13.21 -14.57 -6.38
N LEU A 24 13.53 -15.74 -5.80
CA LEU A 24 13.08 -17.03 -6.30
C LEU A 24 11.55 -17.14 -6.32
N ALA A 25 10.88 -16.71 -5.25
CA ALA A 25 9.42 -16.72 -5.18
C ALA A 25 8.80 -15.76 -6.20
N TYR A 26 9.38 -14.58 -6.37
CA TYR A 26 8.94 -13.60 -7.37
C TYR A 26 9.08 -14.17 -8.78
N ASP A 27 10.23 -14.75 -9.11
CA ASP A 27 10.47 -15.35 -10.43
C ASP A 27 9.51 -16.50 -10.73
N ALA A 28 9.19 -17.31 -9.71
CA ALA A 28 8.22 -18.40 -9.83
C ALA A 28 6.77 -17.92 -10.02
N MET A 29 6.45 -16.71 -9.58
CA MET A 29 5.11 -16.13 -9.66
C MET A 29 4.90 -15.25 -10.89
N GLN A 30 5.94 -14.94 -11.65
CA GLN A 30 5.85 -14.12 -12.84
C GLN A 30 5.15 -14.87 -13.98
N GLY A 31 4.52 -14.13 -14.86
CA GLY A 31 3.96 -14.62 -16.10
C GLY A 31 2.51 -14.20 -16.30
N PRO A 32 2.03 -14.25 -17.54
CA PRO A 32 0.65 -13.89 -17.84
C PRO A 32 -0.31 -14.98 -17.37
N ASP A 33 -1.47 -14.58 -16.86
CA ASP A 33 -2.62 -15.44 -16.62
C ASP A 33 -3.80 -14.93 -17.45
N ALA A 34 -4.27 -15.72 -18.40
CA ALA A 34 -5.37 -15.34 -19.30
C ALA A 34 -6.73 -15.16 -18.58
N ASP A 35 -6.87 -15.75 -17.40
CA ASP A 35 -8.08 -15.64 -16.58
C ASP A 35 -8.01 -14.51 -15.54
N ASP A 36 -6.92 -13.73 -15.51
CA ASP A 36 -6.76 -12.54 -14.68
C ASP A 36 -6.68 -11.30 -15.57
N ALA A 37 -7.78 -10.57 -15.66
CA ALA A 37 -7.87 -9.34 -16.47
C ALA A 37 -6.92 -8.20 -15.97
N ALA A 38 -6.43 -8.27 -14.74
CA ALA A 38 -5.48 -7.31 -14.18
C ALA A 38 -4.01 -7.72 -14.41
N CYS A 39 -3.77 -8.96 -14.84
CA CYS A 39 -2.43 -9.47 -15.12
C CYS A 39 -1.82 -8.76 -16.32
N THR A 40 -0.57 -8.34 -16.17
CA THR A 40 0.16 -7.70 -17.28
C THR A 40 0.64 -8.73 -18.29
N THR A 41 0.68 -8.33 -19.57
CA THR A 41 1.26 -9.12 -20.66
C THR A 41 2.78 -8.89 -20.82
N ARG A 42 3.45 -8.25 -19.85
CA ARG A 42 4.89 -8.04 -19.89
C ARG A 42 5.63 -9.38 -19.97
N PRO A 43 6.78 -9.42 -20.67
CA PRO A 43 7.66 -10.58 -20.62
C PRO A 43 8.09 -10.90 -19.18
N ILE A 44 8.39 -12.18 -18.93
CA ILE A 44 9.01 -12.60 -17.67
C ILE A 44 10.41 -12.01 -17.62
N GLU A 45 10.72 -11.32 -16.54
CA GLU A 45 12.01 -10.69 -16.27
C GLU A 45 12.58 -11.27 -14.96
N PRO A 46 13.35 -12.35 -14.98
CA PRO A 46 13.90 -12.95 -13.77
C PRO A 46 14.78 -11.98 -12.99
N VAL A 47 14.54 -11.86 -11.69
CA VAL A 47 15.30 -10.96 -10.80
C VAL A 47 16.40 -11.69 -10.02
N THR A 48 16.31 -13.02 -9.87
CA THR A 48 17.33 -13.82 -9.16
C THR A 48 18.74 -13.60 -9.69
N PRO A 49 18.99 -13.55 -11.02
CA PRO A 49 20.33 -13.29 -11.55
C PRO A 49 20.88 -11.89 -11.22
N LEU A 50 19.97 -10.92 -10.96
CA LEU A 50 20.33 -9.52 -10.71
C LEU A 50 20.75 -9.23 -9.27
N LEU A 51 20.65 -10.19 -8.35
CA LEU A 51 20.93 -9.98 -6.92
C LEU A 51 22.37 -9.58 -6.61
N ALA A 52 23.31 -9.87 -7.50
CA ALA A 52 24.73 -9.53 -7.34
C ALA A 52 25.14 -8.27 -8.13
N GLU A 53 24.20 -7.62 -8.82
CA GLU A 53 24.51 -6.43 -9.60
C GLU A 53 24.79 -5.21 -8.72
N ASP A 54 25.63 -4.31 -9.22
CA ASP A 54 25.93 -3.04 -8.57
C ASP A 54 24.73 -2.09 -8.65
N ILE A 55 24.36 -1.51 -7.50
CA ILE A 55 23.26 -0.54 -7.35
C ILE A 55 23.75 0.89 -7.17
N SER A 56 25.06 1.16 -7.28
CA SER A 56 25.65 2.49 -7.03
C SER A 56 25.11 3.58 -7.96
N GLY A 57 24.58 3.21 -9.13
CA GLY A 57 23.95 4.13 -10.09
C GLY A 57 22.50 4.52 -9.78
N LEU A 58 21.86 3.90 -8.78
CA LEU A 58 20.47 4.19 -8.45
C LEU A 58 20.31 5.54 -7.73
N ARG A 59 19.38 6.36 -8.22
CA ARG A 59 18.98 7.62 -7.59
C ARG A 59 17.92 7.31 -6.53
N VAL A 60 18.35 7.18 -5.28
CA VAL A 60 17.47 6.82 -4.16
C VAL A 60 17.10 8.07 -3.36
N ALA A 61 15.81 8.23 -3.06
CA ALA A 61 15.30 9.30 -2.20
C ALA A 61 14.47 8.74 -1.04
N VAL A 62 14.38 9.52 0.03
CA VAL A 62 13.50 9.25 1.17
C VAL A 62 12.24 10.09 1.03
N ALA A 63 11.07 9.48 1.23
CA ALA A 63 9.81 10.20 1.23
C ALA A 63 9.71 11.14 2.43
N GLY A 64 9.44 12.41 2.16
CA GLY A 64 9.27 13.48 3.15
C GLY A 64 7.81 13.72 3.55
N GLY A 65 7.60 14.81 4.27
CA GLY A 65 6.30 15.35 4.59
C GLY A 65 5.33 14.37 5.24
N TYR A 66 4.31 13.95 4.51
CA TYR A 66 3.30 13.00 4.98
C TYR A 66 3.90 11.71 5.56
N PHE A 67 4.95 11.18 4.95
CA PHE A 67 5.58 9.91 5.31
C PHE A 67 6.51 10.01 6.53
N GLN A 68 6.78 11.22 6.99
CA GLN A 68 7.57 11.49 8.22
C GLN A 68 6.70 11.92 9.39
N LYS A 69 5.38 12.05 9.19
CA LYS A 69 4.41 12.41 10.23
C LYS A 69 3.69 11.17 10.74
N ASN A 70 3.29 11.21 12.00
CA ASN A 70 2.56 10.10 12.62
C ASN A 70 3.34 8.78 12.49
N VAL A 71 4.61 8.80 12.87
CA VAL A 71 5.54 7.67 12.79
C VAL A 71 6.23 7.49 14.14
N PHE A 72 6.28 6.28 14.64
CA PHE A 72 7.04 5.97 15.85
C PHE A 72 8.54 5.94 15.57
N PRO A 73 9.40 6.20 16.58
CA PRO A 73 10.85 6.27 16.40
C PRO A 73 11.44 5.03 15.70
N GLU A 74 10.94 3.85 16.01
CA GLU A 74 11.44 2.59 15.42
C GLU A 74 11.27 2.54 13.90
N ALA A 75 10.17 3.08 13.37
CA ALA A 75 9.95 3.13 11.93
C ALA A 75 10.82 4.20 11.27
N VAL A 76 11.06 5.34 11.94
CA VAL A 76 12.00 6.37 11.48
C VAL A 76 13.42 5.81 11.42
N GLU A 77 13.87 5.12 12.48
CA GLU A 77 15.19 4.51 12.54
C GLU A 77 15.39 3.42 11.46
N ALA A 78 14.33 2.62 11.18
CA ALA A 78 14.37 1.61 10.13
C ALA A 78 14.58 2.24 8.75
N VAL A 79 13.83 3.31 8.43
CA VAL A 79 14.00 4.06 7.17
C VAL A 79 15.38 4.69 7.10
N ALA A 80 15.85 5.32 8.18
CA ALA A 80 17.18 5.94 8.22
C ALA A 80 18.31 4.93 8.01
N ARG A 81 18.17 3.73 8.58
CA ARG A 81 19.14 2.63 8.38
C ARG A 81 19.24 2.20 6.93
N VAL A 82 18.10 2.01 6.26
CA VAL A 82 18.06 1.64 4.84
C VAL A 82 18.58 2.78 3.97
N ALA A 83 18.17 4.01 4.25
CA ALA A 83 18.65 5.21 3.54
C ALA A 83 20.18 5.34 3.62
N LYS A 84 20.77 5.12 4.81
CA LYS A 84 22.21 5.13 5.00
C LYS A 84 22.91 4.02 4.19
N ALA A 85 22.36 2.81 4.20
CA ALA A 85 22.93 1.67 3.46
C ALA A 85 22.92 1.91 1.95
N LEU A 86 21.93 2.65 1.43
CA LEU A 86 21.79 2.99 0.02
C LEU A 86 22.35 4.38 -0.34
N ASN A 87 23.07 5.04 0.57
CA ASN A 87 23.56 6.42 0.40
C ASN A 87 22.50 7.42 -0.06
N ALA A 88 21.25 7.24 0.36
CA ALA A 88 20.14 8.11 0.02
C ALA A 88 20.21 9.41 0.83
N THR A 89 20.63 10.50 0.22
CA THR A 89 20.75 11.82 0.85
C THR A 89 19.63 12.78 0.43
N THR A 90 18.86 12.41 -0.58
CA THR A 90 17.77 13.24 -1.12
C THR A 90 16.46 12.93 -0.42
N THR A 91 15.74 13.97 -0.04
CA THR A 91 14.34 13.86 0.43
C THR A 91 13.42 14.37 -0.66
N ILE A 92 12.32 13.66 -0.91
CA ILE A 92 11.33 14.01 -1.93
C ILE A 92 9.93 14.08 -1.32
N GLU A 93 9.19 15.14 -1.66
CA GLU A 93 7.80 15.28 -1.24
C GLU A 93 6.88 14.58 -2.24
N ILE A 94 6.00 13.72 -1.73
CA ILE A 94 4.91 13.13 -2.52
C ILE A 94 3.67 14.00 -2.27
N PRO A 95 3.23 14.80 -3.25
CA PRO A 95 2.17 15.77 -3.04
C PRO A 95 0.84 15.08 -2.77
N GLU A 96 0.00 15.70 -1.92
CA GLU A 96 -1.39 15.28 -1.71
C GLU A 96 -1.59 13.84 -1.19
N ALA A 97 -0.57 13.25 -0.54
CA ALA A 97 -0.62 11.87 -0.04
C ALA A 97 -1.81 11.63 0.93
N ALA A 98 -2.16 12.60 1.78
CA ALA A 98 -3.32 12.50 2.65
C ALA A 98 -4.65 12.39 1.87
N ARG A 99 -4.77 13.14 0.75
CA ARG A 99 -5.96 13.04 -0.12
C ARG A 99 -5.96 11.75 -0.92
N ALA A 100 -4.79 11.24 -1.30
CA ALA A 100 -4.65 9.94 -1.95
C ALA A 100 -5.15 8.83 -1.03
N ARG A 101 -4.77 8.86 0.26
CA ARG A 101 -5.31 7.94 1.27
C ARG A 101 -6.84 8.03 1.37
N ALA A 102 -7.41 9.23 1.41
CA ALA A 102 -8.85 9.41 1.46
C ALA A 102 -9.56 8.84 0.22
N ALA A 103 -9.01 9.07 -0.97
CA ALA A 103 -9.52 8.51 -2.21
C ALA A 103 -9.42 6.98 -2.24
N ALA A 104 -8.29 6.42 -1.81
CA ALA A 104 -8.10 4.97 -1.70
C ALA A 104 -9.09 4.33 -0.73
N TYR A 105 -9.41 5.01 0.37
CA TYR A 105 -10.41 4.55 1.33
C TYR A 105 -11.81 4.48 0.72
N ILE A 106 -12.22 5.52 -0.03
CA ILE A 106 -13.50 5.53 -0.76
C ILE A 106 -13.54 4.38 -1.77
N ILE A 107 -12.52 4.23 -2.60
CA ILE A 107 -12.45 3.20 -3.63
C ILE A 107 -12.51 1.81 -2.98
N SER A 108 -11.66 1.54 -1.99
CA SER A 108 -11.58 0.22 -1.38
C SER A 108 -12.87 -0.19 -0.66
N THR A 109 -13.51 0.74 0.04
CA THR A 109 -14.77 0.43 0.73
C THR A 109 -15.93 0.20 -0.23
N THR A 110 -16.01 0.95 -1.31
CA THR A 110 -17.09 0.83 -2.30
C THR A 110 -16.92 -0.39 -3.19
N GLU A 111 -15.71 -0.70 -3.66
CA GLU A 111 -15.45 -1.91 -4.45
C GLU A 111 -15.67 -3.17 -3.60
N GLY A 112 -15.16 -3.20 -2.35
CA GLY A 112 -15.39 -4.29 -1.42
C GLY A 112 -16.87 -4.47 -1.08
N ALA A 113 -17.60 -3.38 -0.88
CA ALA A 113 -19.04 -3.41 -0.66
C ALA A 113 -19.79 -3.98 -1.88
N SER A 114 -19.44 -3.53 -3.08
CA SER A 114 -20.04 -4.02 -4.32
C SER A 114 -19.86 -5.52 -4.49
N LEU A 115 -18.65 -6.02 -4.26
CA LEU A 115 -18.33 -7.45 -4.35
C LEU A 115 -19.11 -8.30 -3.34
N HIS A 116 -19.31 -7.78 -2.13
CA HIS A 116 -19.92 -8.53 -1.03
C HIS A 116 -21.38 -8.19 -0.76
N LEU A 117 -22.02 -7.33 -1.55
CA LEU A 117 -23.35 -6.78 -1.26
C LEU A 117 -24.40 -7.86 -0.99
N ASP A 118 -24.48 -8.88 -1.81
CA ASP A 118 -25.45 -9.98 -1.65
C ASP A 118 -25.19 -10.83 -0.41
N ARG A 119 -23.92 -11.04 -0.07
CA ARG A 119 -23.54 -11.75 1.18
C ARG A 119 -23.84 -10.92 2.40
N LEU A 120 -23.57 -9.62 2.36
CA LEU A 120 -23.91 -8.68 3.43
C LEU A 120 -25.41 -8.65 3.71
N ARG A 121 -26.26 -8.70 2.66
CA ARG A 121 -27.72 -8.75 2.81
C ARG A 121 -28.23 -10.07 3.40
N LYS A 122 -27.66 -11.18 2.96
CA LYS A 122 -28.14 -12.52 3.34
C LYS A 122 -27.54 -13.04 4.64
N ARG A 123 -26.26 -12.72 4.90
CA ARG A 123 -25.45 -13.31 5.97
C ARG A 123 -24.51 -12.29 6.63
N PRO A 124 -25.03 -11.16 7.17
CA PRO A 124 -24.18 -10.08 7.71
C PRO A 124 -23.33 -10.54 8.90
N ASN A 125 -23.79 -11.52 9.67
CA ASN A 125 -23.10 -12.03 10.87
C ASN A 125 -21.93 -12.96 10.57
N ASP A 126 -21.72 -13.36 9.30
CA ASP A 126 -20.55 -14.14 8.88
C ASP A 126 -19.30 -13.24 8.68
N PHE A 127 -19.46 -11.94 8.70
CA PHE A 127 -18.38 -10.99 8.58
C PHE A 127 -17.84 -10.57 9.94
N ASP A 128 -16.51 -10.38 10.04
CA ASP A 128 -15.92 -9.69 11.18
C ASP A 128 -16.63 -8.33 11.37
N PRO A 129 -17.14 -8.00 12.56
CA PRO A 129 -17.94 -6.79 12.78
C PRO A 129 -17.27 -5.51 12.30
N ALA A 130 -15.96 -5.35 12.52
CA ALA A 130 -15.23 -4.17 12.10
C ALA A 130 -15.03 -4.07 10.56
N VAL A 131 -15.09 -5.19 9.84
CA VAL A 131 -15.09 -5.22 8.37
C VAL A 131 -16.49 -5.03 7.82
N ARG A 132 -17.48 -5.71 8.40
CA ARG A 132 -18.89 -5.62 8.03
C ARG A 132 -19.39 -4.19 8.00
N ASP A 133 -19.19 -3.47 9.10
CA ASP A 133 -19.70 -2.10 9.24
C ASP A 133 -19.04 -1.15 8.24
N ARG A 134 -17.77 -1.37 7.95
CA ARG A 134 -17.03 -0.64 6.91
C ARG A 134 -17.58 -0.92 5.50
N LEU A 135 -17.90 -2.17 5.18
CA LEU A 135 -18.48 -2.53 3.90
C LEU A 135 -19.91 -1.99 3.76
N ILE A 136 -20.71 -2.02 4.82
CA ILE A 136 -22.05 -1.41 4.83
C ILE A 136 -21.94 0.10 4.54
N ALA A 137 -21.04 0.80 5.23
CA ALA A 137 -20.78 2.21 4.97
C ALA A 137 -20.33 2.45 3.52
N GLY A 138 -19.50 1.58 2.97
CA GLY A 138 -19.07 1.61 1.56
C GLY A 138 -20.24 1.52 0.58
N ALA A 139 -21.23 0.68 0.87
CA ALA A 139 -22.43 0.54 0.04
C ALA A 139 -23.32 1.80 0.03
N MET A 140 -23.13 2.70 1.00
CA MET A 140 -23.89 3.96 1.14
C MET A 140 -23.14 5.17 0.55
N VAL A 141 -21.92 5.01 0.05
CA VAL A 141 -21.15 6.11 -0.54
C VAL A 141 -21.79 6.56 -1.85
N PRO A 142 -22.12 7.85 -2.01
CA PRO A 142 -22.72 8.38 -3.24
C PRO A 142 -21.78 8.20 -4.44
N ALA A 143 -22.32 7.78 -5.59
CA ALA A 143 -21.57 7.57 -6.83
C ALA A 143 -20.70 8.77 -7.26
N PRO A 144 -21.11 10.05 -7.11
CA PRO A 144 -20.26 11.19 -7.42
C PRO A 144 -18.97 11.26 -6.61
N LEU A 145 -18.94 10.74 -5.37
CA LEU A 145 -17.72 10.67 -4.57
C LEU A 145 -16.78 9.59 -5.09
N VAL A 146 -17.31 8.46 -5.53
CA VAL A 146 -16.53 7.38 -6.17
C VAL A 146 -15.88 7.89 -7.44
N ASP A 147 -16.64 8.58 -8.32
CA ASP A 147 -16.11 9.18 -9.56
C ASP A 147 -14.99 10.20 -9.26
N ARG A 148 -15.18 11.06 -8.27
CA ARG A 148 -14.14 12.02 -7.83
C ARG A 148 -12.88 11.31 -7.31
N ALA A 149 -13.04 10.24 -6.53
CA ALA A 149 -11.91 9.45 -6.03
C ALA A 149 -11.12 8.80 -7.17
N GLN A 150 -11.81 8.22 -8.18
CA GLN A 150 -11.16 7.64 -9.35
C GLN A 150 -10.49 8.71 -10.25
N LYS A 151 -11.06 9.89 -10.40
CA LYS A 151 -10.43 11.02 -11.10
C LYS A 151 -9.18 11.48 -10.36
N PHE A 152 -9.26 11.62 -9.04
CA PHE A 152 -8.12 11.96 -8.20
C PHE A 152 -7.01 10.89 -8.29
N ARG A 153 -7.33 9.60 -8.24
CA ARG A 153 -6.38 8.50 -8.41
C ARG A 153 -5.57 8.64 -9.71
N ARG A 154 -6.24 8.93 -10.84
CA ARG A 154 -5.55 9.13 -12.13
C ARG A 154 -4.60 10.33 -12.09
N TRP A 155 -5.07 11.45 -11.55
CA TRP A 155 -4.25 12.65 -11.38
C TRP A 155 -3.05 12.38 -10.46
N TYR A 156 -3.28 11.74 -9.32
CA TYR A 156 -2.24 11.41 -8.35
C TYR A 156 -1.18 10.50 -8.94
N ARG A 157 -1.60 9.43 -9.64
CA ARG A 157 -0.68 8.55 -10.36
C ARG A 157 0.24 9.32 -11.31
N ALA A 158 -0.30 10.26 -12.10
CA ALA A 158 0.50 11.08 -13.00
C ALA A 158 1.51 11.93 -12.23
N LYS A 159 1.10 12.52 -11.09
CA LYS A 159 2.01 13.31 -10.23
C LYS A 159 3.12 12.48 -9.60
N VAL A 160 2.82 11.29 -9.13
CA VAL A 160 3.85 10.39 -8.59
C VAL A 160 4.82 9.92 -9.68
N LEU A 161 4.33 9.61 -10.87
CA LEU A 161 5.19 9.25 -12.00
C LEU A 161 6.15 10.37 -12.43
N GLU A 162 5.78 11.65 -12.27
CA GLU A 162 6.70 12.76 -12.51
C GLU A 162 7.90 12.75 -11.58
N LEU A 163 7.74 12.31 -10.32
CA LEU A 163 8.83 12.20 -9.36
C LEU A 163 9.88 11.19 -9.81
N PHE A 164 9.45 10.09 -10.41
CA PHE A 164 10.33 9.03 -10.93
C PHE A 164 11.15 9.44 -12.16
N LYS A 165 10.98 10.65 -12.69
CA LYS A 165 11.93 11.23 -13.65
C LYS A 165 13.26 11.63 -13.00
N SER A 166 13.24 11.96 -11.72
CA SER A 166 14.41 12.42 -10.95
C SER A 166 14.99 11.37 -10.02
N VAL A 167 14.24 10.33 -9.67
CA VAL A 167 14.64 9.24 -8.77
C VAL A 167 14.22 7.89 -9.33
N ASP A 168 14.93 6.84 -8.96
CA ASP A 168 14.62 5.46 -9.37
C ASP A 168 13.92 4.69 -8.26
N VAL A 169 14.23 5.04 -7.01
CA VAL A 169 13.66 4.40 -5.81
C VAL A 169 13.27 5.45 -4.77
N ILE A 170 12.11 5.28 -4.16
CA ILE A 170 11.66 6.09 -3.03
C ILE A 170 11.51 5.17 -1.81
N ILE A 171 12.17 5.50 -0.71
CA ILE A 171 12.09 4.80 0.57
C ILE A 171 11.05 5.48 1.45
N ALA A 172 10.11 4.72 2.00
CA ALA A 172 9.11 5.19 2.94
C ALA A 172 8.86 4.14 4.03
N PRO A 173 8.34 4.51 5.22
CA PRO A 173 7.89 3.53 6.18
C PRO A 173 6.69 2.76 5.63
N ALA A 174 6.68 1.44 5.78
CA ALA A 174 5.52 0.62 5.42
C ALA A 174 4.41 0.73 6.47
N THR A 175 4.79 0.83 7.75
CA THR A 175 3.88 0.99 8.88
C THR A 175 4.39 2.09 9.81
N PRO A 176 3.51 2.78 10.55
CA PRO A 176 3.93 3.82 11.48
C PRO A 176 4.62 3.28 12.74
N CYS A 177 4.45 2.01 13.05
CA CYS A 177 4.88 1.38 14.29
C CYS A 177 5.29 -0.09 14.07
N ILE A 178 5.90 -0.68 15.09
CA ILE A 178 6.06 -2.14 15.20
C ILE A 178 4.70 -2.82 15.33
N ALA A 179 4.67 -4.16 15.23
CA ALA A 179 3.44 -4.92 15.37
C ALA A 179 2.76 -4.64 16.72
N PRO A 180 1.49 -4.22 16.72
CA PRO A 180 0.72 -4.01 17.96
C PRO A 180 0.56 -5.32 18.73
N LYS A 181 0.36 -5.21 20.04
CA LYS A 181 0.05 -6.39 20.87
C LYS A 181 -1.31 -6.98 20.47
N LEU A 182 -1.46 -8.28 20.64
CA LEU A 182 -2.75 -8.95 20.44
C LEU A 182 -3.81 -8.29 21.33
N GLY A 183 -4.95 -7.94 20.75
CA GLY A 183 -6.04 -7.26 21.44
C GLY A 183 -5.85 -5.76 21.64
N GLN A 184 -4.73 -5.17 21.24
CA GLN A 184 -4.53 -3.73 21.29
C GLN A 184 -5.41 -3.03 20.25
N VAL A 185 -6.32 -2.17 20.72
CA VAL A 185 -7.32 -1.47 19.86
C VAL A 185 -6.89 -0.03 19.53
N THR A 186 -6.09 0.59 20.39
CA THR A 186 -5.57 1.97 20.20
C THR A 186 -4.08 2.05 20.47
N PHE A 187 -3.45 3.10 19.97
CA PHE A 187 -2.12 3.55 20.34
C PHE A 187 -2.09 5.07 20.42
N VAL A 188 -1.15 5.62 21.19
CA VAL A 188 -0.92 7.06 21.27
C VAL A 188 0.20 7.43 20.30
N LEU A 189 -0.07 8.38 19.40
CA LEU A 189 0.88 8.88 18.42
C LEU A 189 0.80 10.40 18.39
N ASP A 190 1.93 11.06 18.63
CA ASP A 190 2.01 12.52 18.75
C ASP A 190 1.01 13.11 19.76
N GLY A 191 0.78 12.38 20.88
CA GLY A 191 -0.15 12.79 21.95
C GLY A 191 -1.62 12.54 21.64
N VAL A 192 -1.95 11.95 20.48
CA VAL A 192 -3.32 11.63 20.07
C VAL A 192 -3.56 10.13 20.15
N GLU A 193 -4.63 9.72 20.81
CA GLU A 193 -5.08 8.33 20.83
C GLU A 193 -5.79 7.99 19.52
N LEU A 194 -5.28 6.98 18.81
CA LEU A 194 -5.75 6.58 17.48
C LEU A 194 -6.09 5.09 17.45
N PRO A 195 -7.14 4.69 16.70
CA PRO A 195 -7.43 3.29 16.46
C PRO A 195 -6.30 2.62 15.65
N VAL A 196 -5.75 1.52 16.17
CA VAL A 196 -4.68 0.75 15.52
C VAL A 196 -5.10 0.34 14.11
N ARG A 197 -6.25 -0.32 13.97
CA ARG A 197 -6.72 -0.91 12.71
C ARG A 197 -6.87 0.11 11.57
N ALA A 198 -7.29 1.32 11.89
CA ALA A 198 -7.47 2.38 10.89
C ALA A 198 -6.16 3.09 10.50
N ASN A 199 -5.12 2.97 11.33
CA ASN A 199 -3.91 3.77 11.17
C ASN A 199 -2.63 2.97 10.92
N ILE A 200 -2.64 1.64 11.08
CA ILE A 200 -1.45 0.82 10.82
C ILE A 200 -1.00 0.85 9.36
N GLY A 201 -1.90 1.12 8.42
CA GLY A 201 -1.60 1.19 6.98
C GLY A 201 -1.51 2.61 6.41
N ILE A 202 -1.31 3.64 7.25
CA ILE A 202 -1.41 5.04 6.78
C ILE A 202 -0.39 5.40 5.69
N HIS A 203 0.77 4.76 5.69
CA HIS A 203 1.85 5.03 4.74
C HIS A 203 1.78 4.18 3.46
N THR A 204 0.99 3.12 3.44
CA THR A 204 0.81 2.25 2.26
C THR A 204 -0.49 2.50 1.51
N GLN A 205 -1.34 3.39 2.01
CA GLN A 205 -2.64 3.70 1.40
C GLN A 205 -2.63 4.85 0.38
N PRO A 206 -1.70 5.82 0.46
CA PRO A 206 -1.62 6.87 -0.57
C PRO A 206 -1.30 6.39 -1.97
#